data_8e8760b792ac5943d5651c6139ac8b7a
#
_entry.id   8e8760b792ac5943d5651c6139ac8b7a
#
_cell.length_a   1.000
_cell.length_b   1.000
_cell.length_c   1.000
_cell.angle_alpha   90.00
_cell.angle_beta   90.00
_cell.angle_gamma   90.00
#
_symmetry.space_group_name_H-M   'P 1'
#
loop_
_entity.id
_entity.type
_entity.pdbx_description
1 polymer ?
#
loop_
_entity_poly.entity_id
_entity_poly.type
_entity_poly.pdbx_seq_one_letter_code
_entity_poly.pdbx_strand_id
1 'polypeptide(L)' 'DLSTVVRFVNHGDTIPPEKLERLFEQFFRLDPSRGTNNGGAGLGLAIAKQITELHGGSITARSENELIEFTVTIPVL' A
#
# COMPACT_ATOMS: atom_id res chain seq x y z
N ASP A 1 -10.57 20.60 9.26
CA ASP A 1 -10.05 19.37 9.80
C ASP A 1 -8.60 19.19 9.39
N LEU A 2 -7.78 18.84 10.36
CA LEU A 2 -6.36 18.62 10.10
C LEU A 2 -6.08 17.15 9.92
N SER A 3 -5.18 16.87 9.00
CA SER A 3 -4.72 15.49 8.76
C SER A 3 -3.23 15.49 8.56
N THR A 4 -2.62 14.37 8.94
CA THR A 4 -1.23 14.11 8.62
C THR A 4 -1.19 13.24 7.37
N VAL A 5 -0.43 13.66 6.39
CA VAL A 5 -0.29 12.92 5.13
C VAL A 5 1.16 12.48 4.98
N VAL A 6 1.37 11.20 4.79
CA VAL A 6 2.71 10.66 4.58
C VAL A 6 2.73 9.95 3.24
N ARG A 7 3.71 10.27 2.43
CA ARG A 7 3.88 9.64 1.12
C ARG A 7 5.16 8.85 1.08
N PHE A 8 5.06 7.65 0.55
CA PHE A 8 6.22 6.78 0.33
C PHE A 8 6.34 6.58 -1.17
N VAL A 9 7.46 6.97 -1.75
CA VAL A 9 7.68 6.85 -3.18
C VAL A 9 8.87 5.95 -3.44
N ASN A 10 8.66 4.94 -4.24
CA ASN A 10 9.71 3.99 -4.59
C ASN A 10 9.78 3.83 -6.10
N HIS A 11 10.98 3.52 -6.59
CA HIS A 11 11.14 3.14 -7.98
C HIS A 11 10.84 1.65 -8.13
N GLY A 12 10.11 1.31 -9.17
CA GLY A 12 9.82 -0.09 -9.47
C GLY A 12 8.97 -0.18 -10.70
N ASP A 13 8.74 -1.39 -11.17
CA ASP A 13 7.91 -1.59 -12.36
C ASP A 13 6.52 -1.03 -12.13
N THR A 14 5.99 -0.38 -13.15
CA THR A 14 4.64 0.18 -13.06
C THR A 14 3.62 -0.93 -12.81
N ILE A 15 2.78 -0.72 -11.82
CA ILE A 15 1.77 -1.71 -11.42
C ILE A 15 0.47 -1.42 -12.18
N PRO A 16 -0.08 -2.43 -12.88
CA PRO A 16 -1.35 -2.23 -13.58
C PRO A 16 -2.48 -1.85 -12.62
N PRO A 17 -3.44 -1.03 -13.07
CA PRO A 17 -4.54 -0.58 -12.21
C PRO A 17 -5.31 -1.71 -11.53
N GLU A 18 -5.55 -2.80 -12.23
CA GLU A 18 -6.28 -3.92 -11.65
C GLU A 18 -5.53 -4.59 -10.51
N LYS A 19 -4.21 -4.50 -10.51
CA LYS A 19 -3.40 -5.04 -9.42
C LYS A 19 -3.25 -4.03 -8.29
N LEU A 20 -3.26 -2.73 -8.61
CA LEU A 20 -3.22 -1.70 -7.57
C LEU A 20 -4.39 -1.85 -6.61
N GLU A 21 -5.56 -2.15 -7.13
CA GLU A 21 -6.75 -2.32 -6.30
C GLU A 21 -6.62 -3.49 -5.33
N ARG A 22 -5.78 -4.46 -5.67
CA ARG A 22 -5.64 -5.67 -4.88
C ARG A 22 -4.46 -5.64 -3.91
N LEU A 23 -3.64 -4.61 -3.96
CA LEU A 23 -2.43 -4.56 -3.14
C LEU A 23 -2.70 -4.71 -1.65
N PHE A 24 -3.87 -4.27 -1.20
CA PHE A 24 -4.22 -4.29 0.22
C PHE A 24 -5.03 -5.53 0.61
N GLU A 25 -5.24 -6.45 -0.32
CA GLU A 25 -5.90 -7.71 0.01
C GLU A 25 -4.95 -8.64 0.72
N GLN A 26 -5.48 -9.41 1.66
CA GLN A 26 -4.68 -10.40 2.36
C GLN A 26 -4.16 -11.44 1.36
N PHE A 27 -2.88 -11.79 1.51
CA PHE A 27 -2.21 -12.82 0.72
C PHE A 27 -1.99 -12.48 -0.75
N PHE A 28 -2.37 -11.28 -1.18
CA PHE A 28 -2.09 -10.88 -2.55
C PHE A 28 -0.61 -10.56 -2.73
N ARG A 29 -0.02 -11.02 -3.82
CA ARG A 29 1.36 -10.75 -4.18
C ARG A 29 1.43 -10.41 -5.66
N LEU A 30 2.24 -9.42 -5.99
CA LEU A 30 2.46 -9.03 -7.38
C LEU A 30 3.23 -10.11 -8.13
N ASP A 31 4.18 -10.74 -7.48
CA ASP A 31 5.02 -11.77 -8.05
C ASP A 31 5.23 -12.88 -7.03
N PRO A 32 4.37 -13.88 -7.02
CA PRO A 32 4.47 -14.96 -6.02
C PRO A 32 5.79 -15.71 -6.06
N SER A 33 6.44 -15.79 -7.20
CA SER A 33 7.69 -16.53 -7.32
C SER A 33 8.86 -15.86 -6.62
N ARG A 34 8.74 -14.58 -6.32
CA ARG A 34 9.79 -13.80 -5.66
C ARG A 34 9.49 -13.48 -4.22
N GLY A 35 8.41 -13.98 -3.70
CA GLY A 35 7.88 -13.53 -2.43
C GLY A 35 8.54 -14.06 -1.19
N THR A 36 9.40 -15.04 -1.30
CA THR A 36 9.92 -15.72 -0.13
C THR A 36 10.81 -14.84 0.76
N ASN A 37 11.47 -13.87 0.17
CA ASN A 37 12.40 -13.04 0.91
C ASN A 37 11.79 -11.80 1.52
N ASN A 38 10.53 -11.57 1.27
CA ASN A 38 9.90 -10.34 1.70
C ASN A 38 9.09 -10.49 2.97
N GLY A 39 9.39 -11.51 3.70
CA GLY A 39 8.86 -11.65 5.05
C GLY A 39 7.37 -11.64 5.09
N GLY A 40 6.68 -12.38 4.79
CA GLY A 40 5.28 -12.35 4.99
C GLY A 40 4.53 -13.02 3.85
N ALA A 41 3.37 -13.38 4.10
CA ALA A 41 2.53 -14.08 3.17
C ALA A 41 1.56 -13.12 2.48
N GLY A 42 2.01 -11.90 2.20
CA GLY A 42 1.16 -10.90 1.59
C GLY A 42 0.23 -10.23 2.59
N LEU A 43 0.64 -10.13 3.84
CA LEU A 43 -0.20 -9.53 4.88
C LEU A 43 0.17 -8.10 5.22
N GLY A 44 1.38 -7.66 4.88
CA GLY A 44 1.88 -6.37 5.34
C GLY A 44 0.99 -5.19 4.99
N LEU A 45 0.63 -5.06 3.73
CA LEU A 45 -0.21 -3.95 3.29
C LEU A 45 -1.64 -4.07 3.80
N ALA A 46 -2.16 -5.28 3.91
CA ALA A 46 -3.50 -5.48 4.45
C ALA A 46 -3.55 -5.03 5.91
N ILE A 47 -2.53 -5.35 6.69
CA ILE A 47 -2.46 -4.94 8.09
C ILE A 47 -2.31 -3.42 8.18
N ALA A 48 -1.46 -2.84 7.34
CA ALA A 48 -1.27 -1.39 7.32
C ALA A 48 -2.59 -0.67 7.04
N LYS A 49 -3.36 -1.18 6.11
CA LYS A 49 -4.66 -0.59 5.80
C LYS A 49 -5.61 -0.69 6.98
N GLN A 50 -5.66 -1.86 7.63
CA GLN A 50 -6.54 -2.05 8.78
C GLN A 50 -6.19 -1.08 9.90
N ILE A 51 -4.91 -0.95 10.21
CA ILE A 51 -4.47 -0.04 11.27
C ILE A 51 -4.82 1.40 10.92
N THR A 52 -4.57 1.80 9.67
CA THR A 52 -4.88 3.15 9.22
C THR A 52 -6.37 3.44 9.35
N GLU A 53 -7.21 2.50 8.95
CA GLU A 53 -8.66 2.69 9.01
C GLU A 53 -9.17 2.71 10.45
N LEU A 54 -8.54 1.95 11.34
CA LEU A 54 -8.90 1.99 12.76
C LEU A 54 -8.65 3.38 13.36
N HIS A 55 -7.70 4.12 12.80
CA HIS A 55 -7.42 5.48 13.24
C HIS A 55 -8.22 6.53 12.46
N GLY A 56 -9.19 6.09 11.67
CA GLY A 56 -10.03 7.00 10.92
C GLY A 56 -9.39 7.54 9.65
N GLY A 57 -8.28 6.96 9.24
CA GLY A 57 -7.55 7.42 8.07
C GLY A 57 -7.76 6.57 6.84
N SER A 58 -6.92 6.80 5.85
CA SER A 58 -6.97 6.05 4.60
C SER A 58 -5.57 5.82 4.07
N ILE A 59 -5.43 4.79 3.24
CA ILE A 59 -4.19 4.50 2.55
C ILE A 59 -4.53 4.19 1.10
N THR A 60 -3.76 4.77 0.20
CA THR A 60 -3.95 4.59 -1.24
C THR A 60 -2.63 4.31 -1.92
N ALA A 61 -2.69 3.75 -3.11
CA ALA A 61 -1.51 3.46 -3.91
C ALA A 61 -1.71 3.96 -5.33
N ARG A 62 -0.63 4.47 -5.91
CA ARG A 62 -0.57 4.87 -7.32
C ARG A 62 0.69 4.30 -7.93
N SER A 63 0.64 4.02 -9.21
CA SER A 63 1.83 3.60 -9.93
C SER A 63 1.79 4.16 -11.34
N GLU A 64 2.90 4.82 -11.73
CA GLU A 64 2.97 5.45 -13.02
C GLU A 64 4.44 5.77 -13.30
N ASN A 65 4.87 5.60 -14.54
CA ASN A 65 6.24 5.93 -14.95
C ASN A 65 7.32 5.28 -14.08
N GLU A 66 7.10 4.02 -13.74
CA GLU A 66 8.03 3.24 -12.93
C GLU A 66 8.23 3.82 -11.53
N LEU A 67 7.24 4.52 -11.03
CA LEU A 67 7.18 4.96 -9.64
C LEU A 67 5.97 4.33 -8.98
N ILE A 68 6.14 3.99 -7.72
CA ILE A 68 5.06 3.46 -6.89
C ILE A 68 4.93 4.38 -5.70
N GLU A 69 3.73 4.92 -5.49
CA GLU A 69 3.50 5.87 -4.41
C GLU A 69 2.39 5.36 -3.50
N PHE A 70 2.69 5.31 -2.21
CA PHE A 70 1.68 5.04 -1.19
C PHE A 70 1.42 6.31 -0.41
N THR A 71 0.16 6.65 -0.22
CA THR A 71 -0.23 7.83 0.54
C THR A 71 -1.07 7.40 1.73
N VAL A 72 -0.61 7.75 2.92
CA VAL A 72 -1.31 7.48 4.16
C VAL A 72 -1.82 8.80 4.71
N THR A 73 -3.11 8.87 5.00
CA THR A 73 -3.72 10.07 5.57
C THR A 73 -4.34 9.70 6.90
N ILE A 74 -3.96 10.39 7.97
CA ILE A 74 -4.48 10.14 9.30
C ILE A 74 -5.00 11.44 9.88
N PRO A 75 -6.26 11.47 10.33
CA PRO A 75 -6.79 12.69 10.93
C PRO A 75 -6.09 12.99 12.25
N VAL A 76 -5.93 14.27 12.53
CA VAL A 76 -5.32 14.74 13.77
C VAL A 76 -6.44 15.13 14.73
N LEU A 77 -6.40 14.60 15.92
CA LEU A 77 -7.42 14.88 16.93
C LEU A 77 -7.17 16.20 17.64
#